data_929d8271ce7a0028a0414beec35ce21d
#
_entry.id   929d8271ce7a0028a0414beec35ce21d
#
_cell.length_a   1.000
_cell.length_b   1.000
_cell.length_c   1.000
_cell.angle_alpha   90.00
_cell.angle_beta   90.00
_cell.angle_gamma   90.00
#
_symmetry.space_group_name_H-M   'P 1'
#
loop_
_entity.id
_entity.type
_entity.pdbx_description
1 polymer ?
#
loop_
_entity_poly.entity_id
_entity_poly.type
_entity_poly.pdbx_seq_one_letter_code
_entity_poly.pdbx_strand_id
1 'polypeptide(L)' 'MSRGTPSFGKRHTKTHTFCRRCGKISYHKQHKICAACGFGKTARIRKYRWSKKIQQRRGTGTGRMKHLRAVNK' A
#
# COMPACT_ATOMS: atom_id res chain seq x y z
N MET A 1 -6.92 21.23 -27.66
CA MET A 1 -6.96 20.10 -26.74
C MET A 1 -6.99 20.58 -25.29
N SER A 2 -7.92 20.09 -24.52
CA SER A 2 -8.08 20.49 -23.14
C SER A 2 -7.05 19.84 -22.22
N ARG A 3 -6.68 20.58 -21.18
CA ARG A 3 -5.78 20.09 -20.15
C ARG A 3 -6.50 20.13 -18.80
N GLY A 4 -6.08 19.26 -17.88
CA GLY A 4 -6.69 19.22 -16.58
C GLY A 4 -8.02 18.52 -16.52
N THR A 5 -8.93 19.02 -15.70
CA THR A 5 -10.20 18.37 -15.42
C THR A 5 -11.00 17.98 -16.66
N PRO A 6 -11.13 18.83 -17.71
CA PRO A 6 -11.88 18.42 -18.90
C PRO A 6 -11.31 17.21 -19.61
N SER A 7 -9.98 17.04 -19.57
CA SER A 7 -9.31 15.91 -20.19
C SER A 7 -9.41 14.64 -19.35
N PHE A 8 -9.59 14.77 -18.04
CA PHE A 8 -9.59 13.65 -17.11
C PHE A 8 -10.96 13.19 -16.69
N GLY A 9 -12.02 13.88 -17.11
CA GLY A 9 -13.36 13.59 -16.63
C GLY A 9 -13.90 12.22 -16.99
N LYS A 10 -13.37 11.60 -18.03
CA LYS A 10 -13.81 10.26 -18.47
C LYS A 10 -12.94 9.13 -17.94
N ARG A 11 -12.02 9.44 -17.07
CA ARG A 11 -11.12 8.43 -16.50
C ARG A 11 -11.77 7.73 -15.33
N HIS A 12 -12.22 6.52 -15.52
CA HIS A 12 -12.86 5.72 -14.49
C HIS A 12 -12.17 4.41 -14.22
N THR A 13 -11.22 4.05 -15.07
CA THR A 13 -10.47 2.80 -14.90
C THR A 13 -9.46 2.92 -13.77
N LYS A 14 -9.49 1.97 -12.86
CA LYS A 14 -8.55 1.96 -11.74
C LYS A 14 -7.22 1.38 -12.19
N THR A 15 -6.14 2.07 -11.86
CA THR A 15 -4.78 1.60 -12.13
C THR A 15 -4.31 0.62 -11.05
N HIS A 16 -4.73 0.86 -9.81
CA HIS A 16 -4.32 0.05 -8.67
C HIS A 16 -5.51 -0.63 -8.01
N THR A 17 -5.24 -1.77 -7.39
CA THR A 17 -6.24 -2.50 -6.63
C THR A 17 -5.63 -2.91 -5.29
N PHE A 18 -6.39 -3.64 -4.47
CA PHE A 18 -5.89 -4.10 -3.17
C PHE A 18 -4.73 -5.06 -3.33
N CYS A 19 -3.68 -4.83 -2.57
CA CYS A 19 -2.57 -5.77 -2.48
C CYS A 19 -2.92 -6.86 -1.46
N ARG A 20 -2.81 -8.12 -1.88
CA ARG A 20 -3.13 -9.23 -1.01
C ARG A 20 -2.13 -9.44 0.13
N ARG A 21 -0.98 -8.77 0.06
CA ARG A 21 0.02 -8.87 1.13
C ARG A 21 -0.10 -7.77 2.16
N CYS A 22 -0.25 -6.51 1.72
CA CYS A 22 -0.33 -5.38 2.65
C CYS A 22 -1.73 -4.78 2.80
N GLY A 23 -2.67 -5.15 1.94
CA GLY A 23 -4.04 -4.67 2.02
C GLY A 23 -4.29 -3.27 1.51
N LYS A 24 -3.27 -2.57 1.09
CA LYS A 24 -3.43 -1.21 0.57
C LYS A 24 -3.80 -1.22 -0.90
N ILE A 25 -4.46 -0.17 -1.36
CA ILE A 25 -4.79 -0.01 -2.78
C ILE A 25 -3.58 0.55 -3.50
N SER A 26 -2.58 -0.29 -3.65
CA SER A 26 -1.29 0.08 -4.25
C SER A 26 -0.77 -0.97 -5.23
N TYR A 27 -1.54 -2.03 -5.46
CA TYR A 27 -1.12 -3.10 -6.36
C TYR A 27 -1.44 -2.70 -7.80
N HIS A 28 -0.41 -2.48 -8.59
CA HIS A 28 -0.56 -2.08 -10.00
C HIS A 28 -1.04 -3.27 -10.82
N LYS A 29 -2.19 -3.12 -11.47
CA LYS A 29 -2.80 -4.23 -12.20
C LYS A 29 -1.97 -4.71 -13.38
N GLN A 30 -1.42 -3.77 -14.16
CA GLN A 30 -0.65 -4.12 -15.34
C GLN A 30 0.73 -4.67 -15.01
N HIS A 31 1.43 -4.02 -14.09
CA HIS A 31 2.77 -4.43 -13.71
C HIS A 31 2.77 -5.60 -12.73
N LYS A 32 1.62 -5.82 -12.06
CA LYS A 32 1.48 -6.88 -11.07
C LYS A 32 2.45 -6.73 -9.92
N ILE A 33 2.72 -5.49 -9.55
CA ILE A 33 3.63 -5.14 -8.47
C ILE A 33 2.95 -4.14 -7.54
N CYS A 34 3.10 -4.34 -6.22
CA CYS A 34 2.59 -3.39 -5.24
C CYS A 34 3.60 -2.28 -5.01
N ALA A 35 3.15 -1.03 -5.16
CA ALA A 35 4.03 0.12 -4.95
C ALA A 35 4.34 0.35 -3.48
N ALA A 36 3.47 -0.10 -2.58
CA ALA A 36 3.66 0.14 -1.16
C ALA A 36 4.58 -0.87 -0.48
N CYS A 37 4.41 -2.17 -0.78
CA CYS A 37 5.18 -3.21 -0.09
C CYS A 37 6.14 -3.98 -0.99
N GLY A 38 6.05 -3.80 -2.30
CA GLY A 38 6.92 -4.49 -3.25
C GLY A 38 6.49 -5.90 -3.61
N PHE A 39 5.27 -6.29 -3.23
CA PHE A 39 4.76 -7.62 -3.56
C PHE A 39 4.75 -7.82 -5.07
N GLY A 40 5.20 -8.97 -5.52
CA GLY A 40 5.29 -9.30 -6.93
C GLY A 40 6.66 -9.02 -7.53
N LYS A 41 7.41 -8.09 -6.95
CA LYS A 41 8.77 -7.78 -7.39
C LYS A 41 9.81 -8.47 -6.53
N THR A 42 9.55 -8.54 -5.23
CA THR A 42 10.48 -9.16 -4.30
C THR A 42 9.70 -9.86 -3.18
N ALA A 43 10.31 -10.89 -2.61
CA ALA A 43 9.75 -11.59 -1.46
C ALA A 43 9.87 -10.78 -0.18
N ARG A 44 10.82 -9.86 -0.15
CA ARG A 44 11.01 -9.00 1.00
C ARG A 44 10.00 -7.86 1.02
N ILE A 45 9.63 -7.42 2.21
CA ILE A 45 8.75 -6.27 2.34
C ILE A 45 9.56 -5.00 2.11
N ARG A 46 9.01 -4.09 1.32
CA ARG A 46 9.65 -2.81 1.03
C ARG A 46 9.76 -2.00 2.31
N LYS A 47 10.97 -1.84 2.81
CA LYS A 47 11.29 -1.07 4.01
C LYS A 47 12.56 -0.26 3.78
N TYR A 48 12.50 1.01 4.13
CA TYR A 48 13.67 1.88 4.00
C TYR A 48 13.85 2.70 5.26
N ARG A 49 15.07 2.75 5.74
CA ARG A 49 15.41 3.47 6.98
C ARG A 49 15.19 4.97 6.88
N TRP A 50 15.27 5.51 5.66
CA TRP A 50 15.10 6.95 5.47
C TRP A 50 13.66 7.40 5.73
N SER A 51 12.69 6.50 5.71
CA SER A 51 11.29 6.85 5.90
C SER A 51 10.78 6.39 7.26
N LYS A 52 11.03 7.19 8.27
CA LYS A 52 10.58 6.87 9.63
C LYS A 52 9.06 6.90 9.76
N LYS A 53 8.39 7.78 9.00
CA LYS A 53 6.93 7.84 9.01
C LYS A 53 6.31 6.52 8.57
N ILE A 54 6.85 5.94 7.50
CA ILE A 54 6.33 4.68 6.99
C ILE A 54 6.61 3.55 7.96
N GLN A 55 7.77 3.55 8.59
CA GLN A 55 8.11 2.54 9.59
C GLN A 55 7.13 2.58 10.76
N GLN A 56 6.77 3.76 11.21
CA GLN A 56 5.81 3.93 12.29
C GLN A 56 4.42 3.46 11.87
N ARG A 57 3.98 3.82 10.67
CA ARG A 57 2.65 3.45 10.17
C ARG A 57 2.49 1.95 10.03
N ARG A 58 3.56 1.24 9.67
CA ARG A 58 3.53 -0.20 9.43
C ARG A 58 3.93 -1.02 10.64
N GLY A 59 4.37 -0.36 11.68
CA GLY A 59 4.84 -1.04 12.87
C GLY A 59 3.72 -1.60 13.72
N THR A 60 4.07 -2.60 14.52
CA THR A 60 3.16 -3.17 15.50
C THR A 60 2.85 -2.14 16.57
N GLY A 61 1.60 -2.00 16.93
CA GLY A 61 1.19 -1.03 17.94
C GLY A 61 0.52 0.20 17.34
N THR A 62 0.57 0.38 16.03
CA THR A 62 -0.13 1.48 15.36
C THR A 62 -1.64 1.30 15.49
N GLY A 63 -2.10 0.05 15.43
CA GLY A 63 -3.51 -0.27 15.64
C GLY A 63 -3.77 -0.70 17.09
N ARG A 64 -4.85 -1.43 17.27
CA ARG A 64 -5.29 -1.82 18.61
C ARG A 64 -4.46 -2.92 19.26
N MET A 65 -3.67 -3.63 18.50
CA MET A 65 -2.91 -4.79 18.99
C MET A 65 -3.80 -5.82 19.68
N LYS A 66 -5.00 -5.99 19.18
CA LYS A 66 -6.02 -6.78 19.84
C LYS A 66 -5.57 -8.21 20.17
N HIS A 67 -5.00 -8.87 19.18
CA HIS A 67 -4.54 -10.25 19.36
C HIS A 67 -3.34 -10.32 20.31
N LEU A 68 -2.37 -9.40 20.13
CA LEU A 68 -1.15 -9.41 20.93
C LEU A 68 -1.43 -9.09 22.40
N ARG A 69 -2.37 -8.19 22.66
CA ARG A 69 -2.76 -7.89 24.04
C ARG A 69 -3.36 -9.11 24.73
N ALA A 70 -4.15 -9.89 23.97
CA ALA A 70 -4.75 -11.10 24.49
C ALA A 70 -3.70 -12.18 24.79
N VAL A 71 -2.69 -12.29 23.91
CA VAL A 71 -1.63 -13.29 24.07
C VAL A 71 -0.69 -12.96 25.21
N ASN A 72 -0.40 -11.66 25.39
CA ASN A 72 0.57 -11.20 26.38
C ASN A 72 -0.01 -11.01 27.79
N LYS A 73 -1.26 -11.37 27.99
CA LYS A 73 -1.88 -11.29 29.30
C LYS A 73 -1.37 -12.36 30.24
#